data_779cd35efc1663af94701f6dd35e938d
#
_entry.id   779cd35efc1663af94701f6dd35e938d
#
_cell.length_a   1.000
_cell.length_b   1.000
_cell.length_c   1.000
_cell.angle_alpha   90.00
_cell.angle_beta   90.00
_cell.angle_gamma   90.00
#
_symmetry.space_group_name_H-M   'P 1'
#
loop_
_entity.id
_entity.type
_entity.pdbx_description
1 polymer ?
#
loop_
_entity_poly.entity_id
_entity_poly.type
_entity_poly.pdbx_seq_one_letter_code
_entity_poly.pdbx_strand_id
1 'polypeptide(L)'
;MELYLDSADINEIKEAFELGFLTGLTTTPTFMHRHGITDIDGTILELAKIVPVLQIEALGETADEIVAEAERQDALGLDRGKTVYKIPISVEGVKACRRLVDMGYMVNIHLVYTLQQAYMAMSAGASYVCPLVGRLQDQGHDALGLVQQCVEAVNYYGYDTRIMFSSVRNVEHVKNALNVGVHTVTVPWKIMKKLTENHFTQIGTDEFFEHTRLMTESVKDVIGANNPVVTSDKSIADALVVMTQGGFGAVTIVDGAQRPIGMFTDGDLRRLISKDGGNVIDKALTDLPMKQPISVEGMELLYTAEALLREKEVDTLVVTEDGKAIGMVDVQDLIKKS
;
A
#
# COMPACT_ATOMS: atom_id res chain seq x y z
N MET A 1 6.81 8.97 19.27
CA MET A 1 7.81 9.38 18.23
C MET A 1 7.08 10.17 17.18
N GLU A 2 7.51 11.39 16.90
CA GLU A 2 6.97 12.23 15.85
C GLU A 2 7.57 11.85 14.49
N LEU A 3 6.76 11.96 13.42
CA LEU A 3 7.16 11.57 12.07
C LEU A 3 7.25 12.81 11.16
N TYR A 4 8.42 13.00 10.59
CA TYR A 4 8.71 14.04 9.61
C TYR A 4 8.94 13.43 8.22
N LEU A 5 8.53 14.14 7.19
CA LEU A 5 8.91 13.84 5.82
C LEU A 5 10.31 14.42 5.52
N ASP A 6 11.12 13.70 4.75
CA ASP A 6 12.42 14.16 4.26
C ASP A 6 12.38 14.32 2.74
N SER A 7 12.07 15.52 2.24
CA SER A 7 11.89 15.79 0.80
C SER A 7 12.05 17.27 0.46
N ALA A 8 12.22 17.56 -0.84
CA ALA A 8 12.05 18.88 -1.44
C ALA A 8 11.13 18.85 -2.67
N ASP A 9 10.56 17.70 -2.99
CA ASP A 9 9.59 17.55 -4.09
C ASP A 9 8.20 17.97 -3.62
N ILE A 10 7.64 19.01 -4.21
CA ILE A 10 6.33 19.57 -3.82
C ILE A 10 5.19 18.57 -4.01
N ASN A 11 5.28 17.66 -5.00
CA ASN A 11 4.23 16.67 -5.26
C ASN A 11 4.29 15.56 -4.20
N GLU A 12 5.49 15.06 -3.88
CA GLU A 12 5.69 14.12 -2.77
C GLU A 12 5.20 14.71 -1.45
N ILE A 13 5.48 15.99 -1.20
CA ILE A 13 5.09 16.68 0.03
C ILE A 13 3.57 16.77 0.14
N LYS A 14 2.89 17.20 -0.93
CA LYS A 14 1.42 17.27 -0.95
C LYS A 14 0.79 15.89 -0.73
N GLU A 15 1.26 14.86 -1.45
CA GLU A 15 0.81 13.47 -1.30
C GLU A 15 1.03 12.96 0.14
N ALA A 16 2.21 13.16 0.70
CA ALA A 16 2.54 12.68 2.04
C ALA A 16 1.70 13.35 3.14
N PHE A 17 1.44 14.66 3.03
CA PHE A 17 0.67 15.37 4.03
C PHE A 17 -0.83 15.08 3.98
N GLU A 18 -1.35 14.43 2.92
CA GLU A 18 -2.70 13.85 2.92
C GLU A 18 -2.89 12.76 3.99
N LEU A 19 -1.82 12.15 4.50
CA LEU A 19 -1.88 11.24 5.66
C LEU A 19 -2.46 11.92 6.93
N GLY A 20 -2.38 13.23 7.05
CA GLY A 20 -3.02 14.03 8.09
C GLY A 20 -2.37 13.98 9.47
N PHE A 21 -1.29 13.22 9.68
CA PHE A 21 -0.64 13.06 10.98
C PHE A 21 0.86 13.38 11.00
N LEU A 22 1.46 13.78 9.89
CA LEU A 22 2.87 14.15 9.84
C LEU A 22 3.12 15.44 10.66
N THR A 23 4.15 15.42 11.49
CA THR A 23 4.51 16.55 12.34
C THR A 23 5.15 17.68 11.53
N GLY A 24 5.91 17.36 10.49
CA GLY A 24 6.59 18.39 9.69
C GLY A 24 7.44 17.81 8.56
N LEU A 25 8.20 18.72 7.98
CA LEU A 25 9.10 18.48 6.85
C LEU A 25 10.54 18.85 7.21
N THR A 26 11.48 17.99 6.86
CA THR A 26 12.89 18.37 6.76
C THR A 26 13.28 18.47 5.29
N THR A 27 13.98 19.53 4.95
CA THR A 27 14.58 19.68 3.62
C THR A 27 16.06 20.07 3.76
N THR A 28 16.81 19.97 2.66
CA THR A 28 18.23 20.33 2.63
C THR A 28 18.56 20.97 1.29
N PRO A 29 19.60 21.82 1.20
CA PRO A 29 20.09 22.34 -0.07
C PRO A 29 20.43 21.26 -1.08
N THR A 30 20.90 20.10 -0.61
CA THR A 30 21.18 18.93 -1.47
C THR A 30 19.91 18.38 -2.16
N PHE A 31 18.78 18.33 -1.46
CA PHE A 31 17.52 17.94 -2.07
C PHE A 31 17.02 18.99 -3.04
N MET A 32 17.04 20.26 -2.66
CA MET A 32 16.66 21.36 -3.55
C MET A 32 17.50 21.36 -4.84
N HIS A 33 18.81 21.19 -4.74
CA HIS A 33 19.69 21.09 -5.90
C HIS A 33 19.34 19.90 -6.81
N ARG A 34 19.05 18.71 -6.24
CA ARG A 34 18.67 17.51 -7.00
C ARG A 34 17.35 17.67 -7.76
N HIS A 35 16.44 18.47 -7.23
CA HIS A 35 15.15 18.78 -7.85
C HIS A 35 15.21 20.03 -8.76
N GLY A 36 16.41 20.61 -8.98
CA GLY A 36 16.60 21.76 -9.85
C GLY A 36 15.94 23.04 -9.35
N ILE A 37 15.73 23.15 -8.04
CA ILE A 37 15.14 24.33 -7.40
C ILE A 37 16.17 25.45 -7.39
N THR A 38 15.85 26.57 -8.05
CA THR A 38 16.69 27.77 -8.14
C THR A 38 16.13 28.94 -7.33
N ASP A 39 14.82 29.00 -7.12
CA ASP A 39 14.16 29.94 -6.23
C ASP A 39 13.97 29.29 -4.85
N ILE A 40 15.02 29.38 -4.03
CA ILE A 40 15.04 28.76 -2.69
C ILE A 40 14.04 29.47 -1.76
N ASP A 41 14.03 30.80 -1.73
CA ASP A 41 13.18 31.57 -0.83
C ASP A 41 11.69 31.40 -1.17
N GLY A 42 11.32 31.45 -2.46
CA GLY A 42 9.96 31.18 -2.90
C GLY A 42 9.50 29.76 -2.56
N THR A 43 10.40 28.76 -2.71
CA THR A 43 10.11 27.39 -2.32
C THR A 43 9.90 27.25 -0.81
N ILE A 44 10.75 27.85 0.02
CA ILE A 44 10.61 27.84 1.48
C ILE A 44 9.24 28.43 1.88
N LEU A 45 8.83 29.55 1.29
CA LEU A 45 7.55 30.18 1.57
C LEU A 45 6.34 29.32 1.10
N GLU A 46 6.47 28.60 -0.01
CA GLU A 46 5.44 27.65 -0.46
C GLU A 46 5.33 26.49 0.52
N LEU A 47 6.44 25.88 0.91
CA LEU A 47 6.50 24.76 1.84
C LEU A 47 5.93 25.14 3.22
N ALA A 48 6.25 26.32 3.72
CA ALA A 48 5.76 26.83 5.01
C ALA A 48 4.22 26.93 5.09
N LYS A 49 3.53 27.05 3.93
CA LYS A 49 2.06 27.07 3.87
C LYS A 49 1.42 25.68 3.93
N ILE A 50 2.19 24.64 3.58
CA ILE A 50 1.68 23.27 3.45
C ILE A 50 1.91 22.48 4.73
N VAL A 51 3.06 22.69 5.39
CA VAL A 51 3.52 21.81 6.47
C VAL A 51 3.34 22.42 7.85
N PRO A 52 3.01 21.63 8.89
CA PRO A 52 2.86 22.12 10.25
C PRO A 52 4.16 22.69 10.82
N VAL A 53 5.29 21.97 10.63
CA VAL A 53 6.63 22.41 11.04
C VAL A 53 7.58 22.24 9.85
N LEU A 54 8.32 23.30 9.54
CA LEU A 54 9.32 23.32 8.47
C LEU A 54 10.73 23.44 9.04
N GLN A 55 11.61 22.50 8.67
CA GLN A 55 13.03 22.55 9.03
C GLN A 55 13.88 22.85 7.80
N ILE A 56 14.55 24.00 7.81
CA ILE A 56 15.34 24.56 6.71
C ILE A 56 16.76 24.87 7.16
N GLU A 57 17.72 24.89 6.21
CA GLU A 57 19.12 25.16 6.51
C GLU A 57 19.38 26.66 6.68
N ALA A 58 20.12 26.99 7.75
CA ALA A 58 20.79 28.31 7.89
C ALA A 58 22.29 28.06 7.82
N LEU A 59 22.92 28.46 6.73
CA LEU A 59 24.32 28.20 6.44
C LEU A 59 25.16 29.47 6.58
N GLY A 60 26.42 29.30 7.00
CA GLY A 60 27.46 30.31 7.09
C GLY A 60 28.76 29.68 7.57
N GLU A 61 29.88 30.34 7.35
CA GLU A 61 31.21 29.91 7.81
C GLU A 61 31.44 30.32 9.27
N THR A 62 30.85 31.45 9.69
CA THR A 62 30.94 32.00 11.05
C THR A 62 29.58 32.00 11.76
N ALA A 63 29.60 32.08 13.07
CA ALA A 63 28.37 32.20 13.86
C ALA A 63 27.54 33.43 13.48
N ASP A 64 28.22 34.55 13.14
CA ASP A 64 27.53 35.78 12.70
C ASP A 64 26.80 35.58 11.38
N GLU A 65 27.41 34.91 10.40
CA GLU A 65 26.78 34.61 9.10
C GLU A 65 25.60 33.65 9.26
N ILE A 66 25.72 32.60 10.09
CA ILE A 66 24.65 31.66 10.34
C ILE A 66 23.43 32.36 10.99
N VAL A 67 23.67 33.23 11.98
CA VAL A 67 22.61 33.99 12.63
C VAL A 67 21.96 34.96 11.64
N ALA A 68 22.78 35.70 10.85
CA ALA A 68 22.26 36.61 9.85
C ALA A 68 21.40 35.91 8.79
N GLU A 69 21.79 34.70 8.37
CA GLU A 69 21.00 33.92 7.42
C GLU A 69 19.66 33.46 8.02
N ALA A 70 19.63 33.02 9.27
CA ALA A 70 18.40 32.68 9.95
C ALA A 70 17.47 33.90 10.09
N GLU A 71 18.00 35.07 10.46
CA GLU A 71 17.24 36.33 10.53
C GLU A 71 16.74 36.78 9.16
N ARG A 72 17.57 36.64 8.10
CA ARG A 72 17.16 36.93 6.72
C ARG A 72 15.99 36.07 6.29
N GLN A 73 16.03 34.76 6.58
CA GLN A 73 14.93 33.83 6.25
C GLN A 73 13.67 34.14 7.09
N ASP A 74 13.81 34.46 8.37
CA ASP A 74 12.70 34.89 9.23
C ASP A 74 12.00 36.14 8.68
N ALA A 75 12.80 37.11 8.15
CA ALA A 75 12.29 38.34 7.53
C ALA A 75 11.47 38.08 6.24
N LEU A 76 11.50 36.86 5.67
CA LEU A 76 10.60 36.48 4.59
C LEU A 76 9.14 36.30 5.06
N GLY A 77 8.88 36.32 6.37
CA GLY A 77 7.56 36.18 6.98
C GLY A 77 7.23 34.77 7.44
N LEU A 78 8.24 33.97 7.76
CA LEU A 78 8.07 32.65 8.34
C LEU A 78 7.54 32.73 9.79
N ASP A 79 6.72 31.75 10.17
CA ASP A 79 6.24 31.61 11.54
C ASP A 79 7.32 30.97 12.42
N ARG A 80 7.86 31.72 13.40
CA ARG A 80 8.90 31.25 14.33
C ARG A 80 8.46 30.03 15.15
N GLY A 81 7.19 29.90 15.43
CA GLY A 81 6.62 28.74 16.14
C GLY A 81 6.56 27.46 15.29
N LYS A 82 6.79 27.60 13.98
CA LYS A 82 6.70 26.49 12.99
C LYS A 82 7.97 26.29 12.17
N THR A 83 8.97 27.15 12.33
CA THR A 83 10.23 27.08 11.58
C THR A 83 11.37 26.68 12.48
N VAL A 84 12.15 25.70 12.04
CA VAL A 84 13.34 25.19 12.72
C VAL A 84 14.55 25.40 11.80
N TYR A 85 15.55 26.10 12.30
CA TYR A 85 16.78 26.33 11.55
C TYR A 85 17.78 25.21 11.75
N LYS A 86 18.12 24.51 10.67
CA LYS A 86 19.10 23.43 10.68
C LYS A 86 20.49 24.01 10.50
N ILE A 87 21.41 23.60 11.36
CA ILE A 87 22.79 24.10 11.39
C ILE A 87 23.73 22.89 11.48
N PRO A 88 24.75 22.80 10.59
CA PRO A 88 25.78 21.78 10.71
C PRO A 88 26.56 21.92 12.03
N ILE A 89 26.85 20.78 12.67
CA ILE A 89 27.64 20.79 13.90
C ILE A 89 29.09 21.32 13.63
N SER A 90 29.45 22.35 14.32
CA SER A 90 30.79 22.93 14.36
C SER A 90 30.92 23.86 15.58
N VAL A 91 32.09 24.37 15.88
CA VAL A 91 32.23 25.35 16.96
C VAL A 91 31.39 26.61 16.65
N GLU A 92 31.45 27.10 15.41
CA GLU A 92 30.63 28.24 14.98
C GLU A 92 29.13 27.92 14.96
N GLY A 93 28.75 26.70 14.52
CA GLY A 93 27.36 26.24 14.58
C GLY A 93 26.81 26.17 16.01
N VAL A 94 27.60 25.73 16.98
CA VAL A 94 27.19 25.68 18.40
C VAL A 94 27.05 27.11 18.96
N LYS A 95 27.95 28.04 18.65
CA LYS A 95 27.83 29.47 19.02
C LYS A 95 26.56 30.09 18.42
N ALA A 96 26.30 29.86 17.12
CA ALA A 96 25.11 30.34 16.45
C ALA A 96 23.84 29.75 17.05
N CYS A 97 23.84 28.44 17.33
CA CYS A 97 22.72 27.73 18.01
C CYS A 97 22.38 28.44 19.32
N ARG A 98 23.35 28.65 20.22
CA ARG A 98 23.09 29.31 21.51
C ARG A 98 22.47 30.70 21.33
N ARG A 99 23.01 31.51 20.43
CA ARG A 99 22.49 32.87 20.13
C ARG A 99 21.07 32.83 19.61
N LEU A 100 20.79 31.96 18.63
CA LEU A 100 19.42 31.80 18.05
C LEU A 100 18.41 31.32 19.06
N VAL A 101 18.80 30.38 19.93
CA VAL A 101 17.93 29.91 21.03
C VAL A 101 17.64 31.04 22.02
N ASP A 102 18.64 31.88 22.39
CA ASP A 102 18.45 33.08 23.22
C ASP A 102 17.52 34.12 22.58
N MET A 103 17.44 34.14 21.23
CA MET A 103 16.54 34.99 20.45
C MET A 103 15.15 34.35 20.25
N GLY A 104 14.91 33.14 20.78
CA GLY A 104 13.63 32.42 20.71
C GLY A 104 13.42 31.61 19.44
N TYR A 105 14.45 31.32 18.67
CA TYR A 105 14.37 30.45 17.50
C TYR A 105 14.51 28.96 17.88
N MET A 106 13.84 28.09 17.15
CA MET A 106 14.07 26.65 17.22
C MET A 106 15.25 26.27 16.31
N VAL A 107 16.18 25.47 16.85
CA VAL A 107 17.39 25.05 16.14
C VAL A 107 17.52 23.54 16.13
N ASN A 108 17.88 22.99 14.97
CA ASN A 108 18.26 21.60 14.78
C ASN A 108 19.75 21.51 14.42
N ILE A 109 20.57 21.04 15.34
CA ILE A 109 21.98 20.73 15.04
C ILE A 109 22.04 19.35 14.37
N HIS A 110 22.47 19.34 13.10
CA HIS A 110 22.57 18.14 12.31
C HIS A 110 24.00 17.82 11.86
N LEU A 111 24.18 16.78 11.02
CA LEU A 111 25.46 16.18 10.68
C LEU A 111 26.22 15.68 11.94
N VAL A 112 25.48 15.19 12.91
CA VAL A 112 26.03 14.65 14.15
C VAL A 112 26.44 13.19 13.95
N TYR A 113 27.68 12.87 14.31
CA TYR A 113 28.29 11.55 14.16
C TYR A 113 28.90 10.99 15.44
N THR A 114 28.96 11.78 16.51
CA THR A 114 29.50 11.34 17.81
C THR A 114 28.64 11.87 18.95
N LEU A 115 28.73 11.17 20.11
CA LEU A 115 28.03 11.58 21.33
C LEU A 115 28.53 12.94 21.85
N GLN A 116 29.83 13.23 21.70
CA GLN A 116 30.42 14.51 22.11
C GLN A 116 29.86 15.67 21.29
N GLN A 117 29.64 15.48 19.98
CA GLN A 117 28.96 16.47 19.12
C GLN A 117 27.51 16.69 19.57
N ALA A 118 26.77 15.59 19.85
CA ALA A 118 25.43 15.67 20.37
C ALA A 118 25.37 16.41 21.72
N TYR A 119 26.29 16.12 22.63
CA TYR A 119 26.41 16.79 23.92
C TYR A 119 26.63 18.31 23.77
N MET A 120 27.50 18.75 22.88
CA MET A 120 27.72 20.18 22.61
C MET A 120 26.45 20.86 22.10
N ALA A 121 25.71 20.21 21.22
CA ALA A 121 24.45 20.72 20.70
C ALA A 121 23.35 20.81 21.78
N MET A 122 23.21 19.78 22.62
CA MET A 122 22.28 19.76 23.76
C MET A 122 22.60 20.88 24.75
N SER A 123 23.89 21.04 25.08
CA SER A 123 24.37 22.08 26.01
C SER A 123 24.16 23.51 25.47
N ALA A 124 24.14 23.67 24.14
CA ALA A 124 23.79 24.94 23.50
C ALA A 124 22.27 25.24 23.51
N GLY A 125 21.45 24.28 23.92
CA GLY A 125 19.98 24.41 23.95
C GLY A 125 19.31 24.12 22.63
N ALA A 126 19.92 23.32 21.73
CA ALA A 126 19.29 22.91 20.48
C ALA A 126 17.94 22.23 20.72
N SER A 127 16.92 22.65 19.97
CA SER A 127 15.57 22.03 20.03
C SER A 127 15.60 20.60 19.48
N TYR A 128 16.47 20.35 18.50
CA TYR A 128 16.70 19.03 17.90
C TYR A 128 18.19 18.76 17.75
N VAL A 129 18.57 17.51 17.92
CA VAL A 129 19.89 16.98 17.56
C VAL A 129 19.68 15.79 16.62
N CYS A 130 20.38 15.84 15.47
CA CYS A 130 20.08 14.97 14.34
C CYS A 130 21.29 14.10 13.96
N PRO A 131 21.47 12.91 14.59
CA PRO A 131 22.44 11.90 14.19
C PRO A 131 22.12 11.34 12.79
N LEU A 132 23.14 11.21 11.94
CA LEU A 132 22.98 10.70 10.57
C LEU A 132 23.20 9.19 10.51
N VAL A 133 22.20 8.42 10.93
CA VAL A 133 22.28 6.97 11.11
C VAL A 133 22.67 6.25 9.83
N GLY A 134 21.97 6.49 8.72
CA GLY A 134 22.27 5.81 7.46
C GLY A 134 23.70 6.05 6.98
N ARG A 135 24.25 7.28 7.15
CA ARG A 135 25.65 7.57 6.77
C ARG A 135 26.67 6.88 7.67
N LEU A 136 26.38 6.78 8.98
CA LEU A 136 27.23 6.04 9.92
C LEU A 136 27.27 4.55 9.58
N GLN A 137 26.11 3.97 9.29
CA GLN A 137 26.03 2.55 8.90
C GLN A 137 26.70 2.28 7.55
N ASP A 138 26.60 3.20 6.57
CA ASP A 138 27.32 3.11 5.30
C ASP A 138 28.84 2.99 5.50
N GLN A 139 29.36 3.51 6.63
CA GLN A 139 30.77 3.45 7.02
C GLN A 139 31.10 2.32 8.00
N GLY A 140 30.13 1.48 8.33
CA GLY A 140 30.30 0.33 9.24
C GLY A 140 30.34 0.70 10.75
N HIS A 141 29.89 1.89 11.12
CA HIS A 141 29.84 2.32 12.53
C HIS A 141 28.57 1.87 13.23
N ASP A 142 28.62 1.72 14.55
CA ASP A 142 27.46 1.46 15.38
C ASP A 142 26.62 2.74 15.56
N ALA A 143 25.78 3.00 14.57
CA ALA A 143 24.91 4.16 14.57
C ALA A 143 23.76 4.05 15.57
N LEU A 144 23.26 2.84 15.83
CA LEU A 144 22.15 2.65 16.76
C LEU A 144 22.60 2.85 18.20
N GLY A 145 23.79 2.35 18.56
CA GLY A 145 24.41 2.62 19.87
C GLY A 145 24.61 4.11 20.11
N LEU A 146 25.04 4.88 19.09
CA LEU A 146 25.15 6.33 19.21
C LEU A 146 23.79 6.99 19.49
N VAL A 147 22.75 6.62 18.74
CA VAL A 147 21.40 7.20 18.91
C VAL A 147 20.86 6.87 20.29
N GLN A 148 21.02 5.63 20.74
CA GLN A 148 20.63 5.21 22.09
C GLN A 148 21.32 6.05 23.15
N GLN A 149 22.64 6.22 23.07
CA GLN A 149 23.39 7.06 24.00
C GLN A 149 22.90 8.51 23.98
N CYS A 150 22.52 9.06 22.82
CA CYS A 150 21.95 10.41 22.74
C CYS A 150 20.59 10.49 23.47
N VAL A 151 19.72 9.52 23.29
CA VAL A 151 18.41 9.46 23.97
C VAL A 151 18.60 9.30 25.49
N GLU A 152 19.51 8.43 25.91
CA GLU A 152 19.85 8.21 27.33
C GLU A 152 20.41 9.50 27.96
N ALA A 153 21.28 10.23 27.26
CA ALA A 153 21.84 11.48 27.73
C ALA A 153 20.76 12.57 27.92
N VAL A 154 19.84 12.71 26.96
CA VAL A 154 18.71 13.64 27.10
C VAL A 154 17.90 13.31 28.36
N ASN A 155 17.55 12.05 28.55
CA ASN A 155 16.74 11.62 29.70
C ASN A 155 17.49 11.75 31.04
N TYR A 156 18.78 11.40 31.05
CA TYR A 156 19.59 11.39 32.28
C TYR A 156 19.89 12.79 32.80
N TYR A 157 20.18 13.73 31.87
CA TYR A 157 20.53 15.11 32.23
C TYR A 157 19.35 16.09 32.15
N GLY A 158 18.18 15.63 31.69
CA GLY A 158 16.97 16.46 31.62
C GLY A 158 17.05 17.57 30.57
N TYR A 159 17.65 17.29 29.41
CA TYR A 159 17.66 18.26 28.29
C TYR A 159 16.28 18.32 27.62
N ASP A 160 15.84 19.52 27.23
CA ASP A 160 14.61 19.73 26.43
C ASP A 160 14.83 19.42 24.94
N THR A 161 15.97 18.87 24.58
CA THR A 161 16.36 18.53 23.22
C THR A 161 15.66 17.27 22.73
N ARG A 162 15.17 17.27 21.50
CA ARG A 162 14.62 16.10 20.82
C ARG A 162 15.67 15.44 19.93
N ILE A 163 15.87 14.15 20.08
CA ILE A 163 16.75 13.38 19.21
C ILE A 163 15.97 13.01 17.93
N MET A 164 16.48 13.41 16.78
CA MET A 164 15.91 13.14 15.46
C MET A 164 16.71 12.07 14.72
N PHE A 165 16.15 10.89 14.56
CA PHE A 165 16.73 9.84 13.74
C PHE A 165 16.65 10.21 12.26
N SER A 166 17.79 10.28 11.57
CA SER A 166 17.84 10.77 10.20
C SER A 166 18.71 9.92 9.28
N SER A 167 18.73 10.29 7.99
CA SER A 167 19.39 9.51 6.94
C SER A 167 18.79 8.09 6.82
N VAL A 168 17.46 7.99 6.92
CA VAL A 168 16.71 6.74 6.79
C VAL A 168 16.86 6.16 5.39
N ARG A 169 17.21 4.87 5.29
CA ARG A 169 17.48 4.16 4.03
C ARG A 169 16.46 3.07 3.71
N ASN A 170 15.77 2.55 4.73
CA ASN A 170 14.85 1.42 4.62
C ASN A 170 13.86 1.42 5.78
N VAL A 171 12.86 0.54 5.73
CA VAL A 171 11.82 0.41 6.77
C VAL A 171 12.38 -0.06 8.12
N GLU A 172 13.45 -0.85 8.12
CA GLU A 172 14.10 -1.33 9.34
C GLU A 172 14.69 -0.17 10.16
N HIS A 173 15.16 0.91 9.51
CA HIS A 173 15.60 2.11 10.23
C HIS A 173 14.48 2.75 11.04
N VAL A 174 13.23 2.77 10.51
CA VAL A 174 12.08 3.32 11.24
C VAL A 174 11.71 2.43 12.44
N LYS A 175 11.75 1.11 12.26
CA LYS A 175 11.58 0.15 13.36
C LYS A 175 12.66 0.34 14.42
N ASN A 176 13.92 0.51 14.02
CA ASN A 176 15.01 0.75 14.94
C ASN A 176 14.86 2.09 15.69
N ALA A 177 14.39 3.14 15.01
CA ALA A 177 14.07 4.43 15.65
C ALA A 177 13.02 4.27 16.76
N LEU A 178 11.97 3.48 16.50
CA LEU A 178 10.95 3.13 17.50
C LEU A 178 11.54 2.36 18.68
N ASN A 179 12.37 1.35 18.42
CA ASN A 179 12.96 0.49 19.43
C ASN A 179 13.93 1.24 20.36
N VAL A 180 14.71 2.18 19.81
CA VAL A 180 15.65 3.01 20.56
C VAL A 180 14.94 4.13 21.33
N GLY A 181 13.68 4.42 21.01
CA GLY A 181 12.88 5.42 21.70
C GLY A 181 13.25 6.86 21.36
N VAL A 182 13.61 7.15 20.10
CA VAL A 182 13.87 8.52 19.67
C VAL A 182 12.61 9.39 19.73
N HIS A 183 12.81 10.69 19.87
CA HIS A 183 11.70 11.64 19.93
C HIS A 183 11.06 11.86 18.56
N THR A 184 11.89 11.92 17.51
CA THR A 184 11.45 12.20 16.14
C THR A 184 12.24 11.37 15.12
N VAL A 185 11.65 11.14 13.94
CA VAL A 185 12.34 10.52 12.80
C VAL A 185 11.97 11.27 11.53
N THR A 186 12.93 11.46 10.63
CA THR A 186 12.66 12.01 9.30
C THR A 186 12.86 10.94 8.22
N VAL A 187 11.84 10.74 7.39
CA VAL A 187 11.74 9.59 6.49
C VAL A 187 11.43 10.05 5.06
N PRO A 188 12.23 9.63 4.06
CA PRO A 188 11.91 9.87 2.65
C PRO A 188 10.58 9.22 2.25
N TRP A 189 9.80 9.88 1.37
CA TRP A 189 8.48 9.41 0.96
C TRP A 189 8.48 7.98 0.42
N LYS A 190 9.45 7.62 -0.41
CA LYS A 190 9.61 6.26 -0.94
C LYS A 190 9.76 5.16 0.13
N ILE A 191 10.28 5.51 1.31
CA ILE A 191 10.38 4.58 2.44
C ILE A 191 9.11 4.63 3.26
N MET A 192 8.54 5.83 3.46
CA MET A 192 7.32 6.01 4.24
C MET A 192 6.15 5.21 3.67
N LYS A 193 5.94 5.22 2.37
CA LYS A 193 4.91 4.39 1.69
C LYS A 193 5.01 2.91 2.01
N LYS A 194 6.23 2.40 2.18
CA LYS A 194 6.48 0.98 2.49
C LYS A 194 6.22 0.59 3.95
N LEU A 195 5.98 1.54 4.85
CA LEU A 195 5.74 1.22 6.26
C LEU A 195 4.43 0.47 6.50
N THR A 196 3.49 0.56 5.56
CA THR A 196 2.19 -0.15 5.62
C THR A 196 2.17 -1.43 4.78
N GLU A 197 3.21 -1.69 3.98
CA GLU A 197 3.26 -2.85 3.10
C GLU A 197 3.57 -4.13 3.89
N ASN A 198 2.71 -5.14 3.75
CA ASN A 198 2.95 -6.46 4.31
C ASN A 198 2.21 -7.51 3.49
N HIS A 199 2.90 -8.59 3.14
CA HIS A 199 2.34 -9.68 2.33
C HIS A 199 1.11 -10.34 2.99
N PHE A 200 1.15 -10.56 4.30
CA PHE A 200 0.01 -11.17 5.00
C PHE A 200 -1.19 -10.22 5.07
N THR A 201 -0.95 -8.91 5.17
CA THR A 201 -2.03 -7.90 5.09
C THR A 201 -2.70 -7.96 3.73
N GLN A 202 -1.93 -8.06 2.64
CA GLN A 202 -2.47 -8.18 1.29
C GLN A 202 -3.32 -9.44 1.15
N ILE A 203 -2.80 -10.61 1.55
CA ILE A 203 -3.56 -11.87 1.52
C ILE A 203 -4.90 -11.72 2.27
N GLY A 204 -4.84 -11.24 3.52
CA GLY A 204 -6.06 -11.09 4.33
C GLY A 204 -7.05 -10.09 3.73
N THR A 205 -6.56 -9.02 3.11
CA THR A 205 -7.41 -8.03 2.43
C THR A 205 -8.10 -8.65 1.20
N ASP A 206 -7.35 -9.41 0.40
CA ASP A 206 -7.89 -10.08 -0.78
C ASP A 206 -8.95 -11.13 -0.40
N GLU A 207 -8.71 -11.91 0.68
CA GLU A 207 -9.70 -12.82 1.26
C GLU A 207 -10.98 -12.09 1.72
N PHE A 208 -10.84 -10.90 2.34
CA PHE A 208 -12.01 -10.12 2.77
C PHE A 208 -12.83 -9.63 1.57
N PHE A 209 -12.18 -9.17 0.51
CA PHE A 209 -12.88 -8.78 -0.73
C PHE A 209 -13.59 -9.96 -1.36
N GLU A 210 -12.93 -11.13 -1.44
CA GLU A 210 -13.52 -12.34 -2.01
C GLU A 210 -14.73 -12.82 -1.21
N HIS A 211 -14.60 -12.94 0.10
CA HIS A 211 -15.72 -13.35 0.96
C HIS A 211 -16.87 -12.34 0.92
N THR A 212 -16.59 -11.05 0.84
CA THR A 212 -17.62 -10.02 0.70
C THR A 212 -18.36 -10.18 -0.61
N ARG A 213 -17.64 -10.43 -1.71
CA ARG A 213 -18.21 -10.67 -3.03
C ARG A 213 -19.17 -11.87 -3.01
N LEU A 214 -18.73 -13.00 -2.46
CA LEU A 214 -19.56 -14.21 -2.35
C LEU A 214 -20.87 -13.97 -1.56
N MET A 215 -20.84 -13.05 -0.58
CA MET A 215 -21.98 -12.73 0.27
C MET A 215 -22.87 -11.59 -0.25
N THR A 216 -22.48 -10.88 -1.30
CA THR A 216 -23.17 -9.68 -1.78
C THR A 216 -23.57 -9.73 -3.24
N GLU A 217 -22.86 -10.48 -4.08
CA GLU A 217 -23.18 -10.65 -5.49
C GLU A 217 -24.11 -11.85 -5.71
N SER A 218 -25.05 -11.71 -6.64
CA SER A 218 -25.91 -12.80 -7.07
C SER A 218 -25.26 -13.66 -8.15
N VAL A 219 -25.69 -14.90 -8.28
CA VAL A 219 -25.22 -15.80 -9.35
C VAL A 219 -25.45 -15.19 -10.74
N LYS A 220 -26.56 -14.46 -10.90
CA LYS A 220 -26.91 -13.78 -12.17
C LYS A 220 -25.92 -12.69 -12.56
N ASP A 221 -25.25 -12.08 -11.61
CA ASP A 221 -24.29 -10.98 -11.86
C ASP A 221 -22.99 -11.47 -12.50
N VAL A 222 -22.68 -12.76 -12.37
CA VAL A 222 -21.41 -13.35 -12.84
C VAL A 222 -21.55 -14.25 -14.06
N ILE A 223 -22.76 -14.74 -14.37
CA ILE A 223 -22.96 -15.57 -15.56
C ILE A 223 -22.71 -14.74 -16.83
N GLY A 224 -22.00 -15.36 -17.79
CA GLY A 224 -21.75 -14.75 -19.09
C GLY A 224 -23.03 -14.56 -19.92
N ALA A 225 -22.92 -13.81 -21.01
CA ALA A 225 -24.02 -13.62 -21.96
C ALA A 225 -24.41 -14.92 -22.71
N ASN A 226 -23.59 -15.95 -22.65
CA ASN A 226 -23.78 -17.22 -23.34
C ASN A 226 -24.54 -18.18 -22.43
N ASN A 227 -25.71 -18.65 -22.89
CA ASN A 227 -26.46 -19.70 -22.23
C ASN A 227 -26.38 -20.98 -23.10
N PRO A 228 -25.45 -21.92 -22.80
CA PRO A 228 -25.25 -23.11 -23.62
C PRO A 228 -26.38 -24.14 -23.35
N VAL A 229 -27.44 -24.03 -24.12
CA VAL A 229 -28.62 -24.92 -24.04
C VAL A 229 -28.84 -25.65 -25.36
N VAL A 230 -29.31 -26.90 -25.28
CA VAL A 230 -29.79 -27.70 -26.40
C VAL A 230 -31.09 -28.38 -26.03
N THR A 231 -31.94 -28.67 -27.02
CA THR A 231 -33.12 -29.51 -26.80
C THR A 231 -32.75 -30.99 -26.88
N SER A 232 -33.52 -31.84 -26.24
CA SER A 232 -33.21 -33.27 -26.11
C SER A 232 -33.25 -34.07 -27.42
N ASP A 233 -33.88 -33.54 -28.47
CA ASP A 233 -33.95 -34.13 -29.83
C ASP A 233 -32.65 -33.91 -30.63
N LYS A 234 -31.75 -33.08 -30.16
CA LYS A 234 -30.47 -32.80 -30.83
C LYS A 234 -29.46 -33.92 -30.65
N SER A 235 -28.46 -33.95 -31.55
CA SER A 235 -27.38 -34.93 -31.50
C SER A 235 -26.29 -34.54 -30.49
N ILE A 236 -25.48 -35.53 -30.12
CA ILE A 236 -24.24 -35.25 -29.31
C ILE A 236 -23.31 -34.26 -30.07
N ALA A 237 -23.23 -34.36 -31.43
CA ALA A 237 -22.47 -33.44 -32.23
C ALA A 237 -22.97 -31.98 -32.09
N ASP A 238 -24.28 -31.75 -32.09
CA ASP A 238 -24.88 -30.43 -31.85
C ASP A 238 -24.53 -29.91 -30.43
N ALA A 239 -24.61 -30.78 -29.43
CA ALA A 239 -24.26 -30.45 -28.04
C ALA A 239 -22.79 -30.00 -27.92
N LEU A 240 -21.87 -30.72 -28.57
CA LEU A 240 -20.43 -30.33 -28.58
C LEU A 240 -20.15 -28.97 -29.22
N VAL A 241 -20.89 -28.62 -30.29
CA VAL A 241 -20.77 -27.29 -30.91
C VAL A 241 -21.22 -26.21 -29.90
N VAL A 242 -22.35 -26.40 -29.21
CA VAL A 242 -22.85 -25.45 -28.23
C VAL A 242 -21.92 -25.35 -27.01
N MET A 243 -21.38 -26.46 -26.52
CA MET A 243 -20.38 -26.47 -25.44
C MET A 243 -19.15 -25.65 -25.81
N THR A 244 -18.63 -25.84 -27.03
CA THR A 244 -17.46 -25.12 -27.54
C THR A 244 -17.72 -23.62 -27.68
N GLN A 245 -18.88 -23.26 -28.21
CA GLN A 245 -19.29 -21.85 -28.35
C GLN A 245 -19.55 -21.17 -27.00
N GLY A 246 -20.10 -21.92 -26.04
CA GLY A 246 -20.38 -21.45 -24.69
C GLY A 246 -19.11 -21.30 -23.83
N GLY A 247 -18.01 -21.98 -24.19
CA GLY A 247 -16.78 -21.99 -23.40
C GLY A 247 -16.84 -22.84 -22.13
N PHE A 248 -17.91 -23.64 -21.98
CA PHE A 248 -18.07 -24.58 -20.86
C PHE A 248 -17.78 -26.01 -21.30
N GLY A 249 -17.24 -26.83 -20.41
CA GLY A 249 -17.13 -28.30 -20.60
C GLY A 249 -18.47 -29.04 -20.43
N ALA A 250 -19.60 -28.31 -20.52
CA ALA A 250 -20.94 -28.82 -20.32
C ALA A 250 -21.99 -28.04 -21.14
N VAL A 251 -23.17 -28.64 -21.37
CA VAL A 251 -24.32 -27.99 -21.96
C VAL A 251 -25.59 -28.42 -21.23
N THR A 252 -26.51 -27.49 -21.00
CA THR A 252 -27.81 -27.78 -20.38
C THR A 252 -28.78 -28.32 -21.45
N ILE A 253 -29.39 -29.47 -21.15
CA ILE A 253 -30.46 -30.02 -21.98
C ILE A 253 -31.80 -29.48 -21.45
N VAL A 254 -32.57 -28.82 -22.32
CA VAL A 254 -33.84 -28.18 -21.94
C VAL A 254 -35.05 -28.80 -22.67
N ASP A 255 -36.23 -28.64 -22.08
CA ASP A 255 -37.50 -28.94 -22.72
C ASP A 255 -37.99 -27.76 -23.59
N GLY A 256 -39.15 -27.91 -24.25
CA GLY A 256 -39.77 -26.87 -25.07
C GLY A 256 -40.17 -25.61 -24.31
N ALA A 257 -40.16 -25.60 -22.99
CA ALA A 257 -40.40 -24.46 -22.11
C ALA A 257 -39.11 -23.86 -21.55
N GLN A 258 -37.93 -24.27 -22.05
CA GLN A 258 -36.59 -23.88 -21.59
C GLN A 258 -36.27 -24.34 -20.17
N ARG A 259 -36.97 -25.33 -19.61
CA ARG A 259 -36.68 -25.88 -18.28
C ARG A 259 -35.54 -26.89 -18.40
N PRO A 260 -34.57 -26.89 -17.49
CA PRO A 260 -33.45 -27.83 -17.52
C PRO A 260 -33.95 -29.23 -17.15
N ILE A 261 -33.76 -30.20 -18.06
CA ILE A 261 -34.15 -31.61 -17.90
C ILE A 261 -32.95 -32.54 -17.87
N GLY A 262 -31.77 -32.06 -18.23
CA GLY A 262 -30.53 -32.82 -18.21
C GLY A 262 -29.32 -31.94 -18.39
N MET A 263 -28.13 -32.52 -18.23
CA MET A 263 -26.85 -31.90 -18.54
C MET A 263 -25.97 -32.94 -19.25
N PHE A 264 -25.24 -32.52 -20.26
CA PHE A 264 -24.24 -33.32 -20.95
C PHE A 264 -22.88 -32.65 -20.79
N THR A 265 -21.85 -33.44 -20.44
CA THR A 265 -20.53 -32.95 -20.09
C THR A 265 -19.42 -33.64 -20.92
N ASP A 266 -18.22 -33.06 -20.97
CA ASP A 266 -17.04 -33.73 -21.53
C ASP A 266 -16.75 -35.07 -20.88
N GLY A 267 -17.06 -35.20 -19.58
CA GLY A 267 -16.93 -36.47 -18.86
C GLY A 267 -17.92 -37.54 -19.37
N ASP A 268 -19.14 -37.12 -19.73
CA ASP A 268 -20.16 -38.03 -20.31
C ASP A 268 -19.71 -38.48 -21.69
N LEU A 269 -19.22 -37.58 -22.53
CA LEU A 269 -18.67 -37.91 -23.86
C LEU A 269 -17.55 -38.93 -23.76
N ARG A 270 -16.58 -38.74 -22.88
CA ARG A 270 -15.45 -39.67 -22.72
C ARG A 270 -15.92 -41.06 -22.27
N ARG A 271 -16.91 -41.13 -21.37
CA ARG A 271 -17.50 -42.38 -20.93
C ARG A 271 -18.22 -43.12 -22.06
N LEU A 272 -18.98 -42.37 -22.89
CA LEU A 272 -19.69 -42.94 -24.05
C LEU A 272 -18.71 -43.48 -25.09
N ILE A 273 -17.68 -42.69 -25.45
CA ILE A 273 -16.65 -43.13 -26.41
C ILE A 273 -15.92 -44.39 -25.92
N SER A 274 -15.60 -44.45 -24.62
CA SER A 274 -14.95 -45.62 -24.01
C SER A 274 -15.80 -46.86 -24.06
N LYS A 275 -17.11 -46.72 -23.95
CA LYS A 275 -18.08 -47.84 -23.91
C LYS A 275 -18.51 -48.31 -25.29
N ASP A 276 -18.86 -47.37 -26.17
CA ASP A 276 -19.57 -47.63 -27.43
C ASP A 276 -18.70 -47.36 -28.69
N GLY A 277 -17.46 -46.89 -28.51
CA GLY A 277 -16.57 -46.54 -29.63
C GLY A 277 -16.81 -45.14 -30.21
N GLY A 278 -16.15 -44.78 -31.32
CA GLY A 278 -16.16 -43.44 -31.90
C GLY A 278 -17.46 -42.97 -32.58
N ASN A 279 -18.42 -43.91 -32.87
CA ASN A 279 -19.66 -43.60 -33.61
C ASN A 279 -20.81 -43.08 -32.71
N VAL A 280 -20.50 -42.46 -31.58
CA VAL A 280 -21.52 -41.98 -30.64
C VAL A 280 -22.04 -40.58 -30.93
N ILE A 281 -21.36 -39.79 -31.75
CA ILE A 281 -21.62 -38.36 -31.95
C ILE A 281 -22.99 -38.12 -32.68
N ASP A 282 -23.44 -39.05 -33.46
CA ASP A 282 -24.73 -38.97 -34.18
C ASP A 282 -25.94 -39.43 -33.37
N LYS A 283 -25.71 -39.96 -32.14
CA LYS A 283 -26.82 -40.35 -31.27
C LYS A 283 -27.56 -39.12 -30.78
N ALA A 284 -28.92 -39.26 -30.66
CA ALA A 284 -29.72 -38.21 -30.05
C ALA A 284 -29.49 -38.16 -28.53
N LEU A 285 -29.58 -36.97 -27.94
CA LEU A 285 -29.44 -36.78 -26.50
C LEU A 285 -30.53 -37.54 -25.70
N THR A 286 -31.71 -37.71 -26.31
CA THR A 286 -32.81 -38.54 -25.72
C THR A 286 -32.42 -39.99 -25.49
N ASP A 287 -31.44 -40.51 -26.22
CA ASP A 287 -30.99 -41.90 -26.09
C ASP A 287 -30.02 -42.10 -24.90
N LEU A 288 -29.67 -41.02 -24.23
CA LEU A 288 -28.78 -41.02 -23.11
C LEU A 288 -29.55 -41.06 -21.76
N PRO A 289 -28.96 -41.68 -20.72
CA PRO A 289 -29.54 -41.59 -19.38
C PRO A 289 -29.44 -40.16 -18.88
N MET A 290 -30.58 -39.43 -18.86
CA MET A 290 -30.66 -38.07 -18.38
C MET A 290 -30.54 -38.04 -16.86
N LYS A 291 -29.57 -37.29 -16.35
CA LYS A 291 -29.46 -36.92 -14.93
C LYS A 291 -30.04 -35.53 -14.75
N GLN A 292 -30.87 -35.34 -13.76
CA GLN A 292 -31.34 -34.01 -13.38
C GLN A 292 -30.11 -33.13 -13.09
N PRO A 293 -30.00 -31.97 -13.73
CA PRO A 293 -28.90 -31.07 -13.45
C PRO A 293 -29.03 -30.44 -12.07
N ILE A 294 -27.94 -30.21 -11.41
CA ILE A 294 -27.92 -29.40 -10.20
C ILE A 294 -28.05 -27.97 -10.62
N SER A 295 -29.03 -27.25 -10.10
CA SER A 295 -29.34 -25.88 -10.46
C SER A 295 -29.37 -24.97 -9.25
N VAL A 296 -29.14 -23.68 -9.51
CA VAL A 296 -29.24 -22.58 -8.56
C VAL A 296 -30.06 -21.46 -9.18
N GLU A 297 -30.91 -20.78 -8.41
CA GLU A 297 -31.65 -19.61 -8.88
C GLU A 297 -30.68 -18.42 -9.08
N GLY A 298 -30.88 -17.66 -10.16
CA GLY A 298 -29.99 -16.55 -10.53
C GLY A 298 -29.89 -15.45 -9.47
N MET A 299 -30.94 -15.25 -8.68
CA MET A 299 -30.97 -14.27 -7.59
C MET A 299 -30.36 -14.78 -6.26
N GLU A 300 -29.99 -16.07 -6.19
CA GLU A 300 -29.21 -16.56 -5.05
C GLU A 300 -27.82 -15.97 -5.02
N LEU A 301 -27.25 -15.85 -3.82
CA LEU A 301 -25.90 -15.36 -3.63
C LEU A 301 -24.85 -16.36 -4.17
N LEU A 302 -23.70 -15.85 -4.59
CA LEU A 302 -22.57 -16.68 -5.02
C LEU A 302 -22.17 -17.69 -3.93
N TYR A 303 -22.31 -17.32 -2.65
CA TYR A 303 -22.09 -18.22 -1.51
C TYR A 303 -22.94 -19.49 -1.60
N THR A 304 -24.21 -19.38 -2.04
CA THR A 304 -25.09 -20.54 -2.23
C THR A 304 -24.58 -21.44 -3.37
N ALA A 305 -24.14 -20.84 -4.48
CA ALA A 305 -23.55 -21.57 -5.59
C ALA A 305 -22.26 -22.31 -5.17
N GLU A 306 -21.36 -21.64 -4.45
CA GLU A 306 -20.14 -22.23 -3.92
C GLU A 306 -20.44 -23.44 -3.01
N ALA A 307 -21.40 -23.29 -2.10
CA ALA A 307 -21.81 -24.36 -1.20
C ALA A 307 -22.36 -25.56 -1.96
N LEU A 308 -23.18 -25.32 -2.99
CA LEU A 308 -23.75 -26.39 -3.84
C LEU A 308 -22.68 -27.12 -4.65
N LEU A 309 -21.75 -26.41 -5.28
CA LEU A 309 -20.64 -27.01 -6.01
C LEU A 309 -19.82 -27.94 -5.11
N ARG A 310 -19.52 -27.49 -3.90
CA ARG A 310 -18.75 -28.26 -2.91
C ARG A 310 -19.52 -29.45 -2.37
N GLU A 311 -20.81 -29.25 -1.97
CA GLU A 311 -21.65 -30.32 -1.38
C GLU A 311 -21.95 -31.45 -2.39
N LYS A 312 -22.21 -31.06 -3.64
CA LYS A 312 -22.56 -32.00 -4.71
C LYS A 312 -21.37 -32.56 -5.47
N GLU A 313 -20.15 -32.08 -5.16
CA GLU A 313 -18.88 -32.48 -5.84
C GLU A 313 -18.97 -32.33 -7.37
N VAL A 314 -19.50 -31.19 -7.82
CA VAL A 314 -19.63 -30.83 -9.25
C VAL A 314 -18.88 -29.55 -9.57
N ASP A 315 -18.44 -29.42 -10.82
CA ASP A 315 -17.68 -28.25 -11.28
C ASP A 315 -18.58 -27.14 -11.85
N THR A 316 -19.85 -27.46 -12.19
CA THR A 316 -20.75 -26.55 -12.90
C THR A 316 -22.18 -26.72 -12.39
N LEU A 317 -22.91 -25.59 -12.23
CA LEU A 317 -24.35 -25.56 -11.94
C LEU A 317 -25.10 -24.91 -13.10
N VAL A 318 -26.35 -25.34 -13.33
CA VAL A 318 -27.28 -24.64 -14.20
C VAL A 318 -27.89 -23.48 -13.44
N VAL A 319 -27.89 -22.29 -14.02
CA VAL A 319 -28.53 -21.12 -13.44
C VAL A 319 -29.93 -20.98 -13.99
N THR A 320 -30.90 -20.84 -13.08
CA THR A 320 -32.33 -20.76 -13.44
C THR A 320 -32.93 -19.41 -13.02
N GLU A 321 -33.95 -18.98 -13.76
CA GLU A 321 -34.84 -17.88 -13.42
C GLU A 321 -36.27 -18.31 -13.77
N ASP A 322 -37.17 -18.33 -12.80
CA ASP A 322 -38.54 -18.84 -12.96
C ASP A 322 -38.57 -20.27 -13.54
N GLY A 323 -37.63 -21.11 -13.12
CA GLY A 323 -37.51 -22.50 -13.58
C GLY A 323 -36.97 -22.69 -15.00
N LYS A 324 -36.52 -21.63 -15.69
CA LYS A 324 -35.89 -21.68 -17.02
C LYS A 324 -34.40 -21.53 -16.91
N ALA A 325 -33.63 -22.23 -17.71
CA ALA A 325 -32.20 -22.09 -17.79
C ALA A 325 -31.81 -20.72 -18.40
N ILE A 326 -31.07 -19.92 -17.68
CA ILE A 326 -30.59 -18.60 -18.14
C ILE A 326 -29.07 -18.55 -18.31
N GLY A 327 -28.36 -19.56 -17.86
CA GLY A 327 -26.90 -19.64 -17.96
C GLY A 327 -26.33 -20.82 -17.20
N MET A 328 -25.03 -20.81 -17.07
CA MET A 328 -24.27 -21.75 -16.23
C MET A 328 -23.25 -20.97 -15.41
N VAL A 329 -22.92 -21.48 -14.25
CA VAL A 329 -21.83 -20.97 -13.41
C VAL A 329 -20.90 -22.12 -13.04
N ASP A 330 -19.60 -21.89 -13.15
CA ASP A 330 -18.59 -22.87 -12.76
C ASP A 330 -17.69 -22.37 -11.62
N VAL A 331 -16.80 -23.23 -11.16
CA VAL A 331 -15.84 -22.89 -10.09
C VAL A 331 -14.95 -21.69 -10.47
N GLN A 332 -14.66 -21.48 -11.79
CA GLN A 332 -13.81 -20.37 -12.24
C GLN A 332 -14.54 -19.04 -12.19
N ASP A 333 -15.87 -19.04 -12.34
CA ASP A 333 -16.70 -17.82 -12.22
C ASP A 333 -16.75 -17.31 -10.79
N LEU A 334 -16.55 -18.20 -9.81
CA LEU A 334 -16.47 -17.83 -8.40
C LEU A 334 -15.13 -17.18 -8.06
N ILE A 335 -14.07 -17.47 -8.81
CA ILE A 335 -12.74 -16.88 -8.62
C ILE A 335 -12.69 -15.61 -9.45
N LYS A 336 -12.54 -14.44 -8.81
CA LYS A 336 -12.41 -13.17 -9.52
C LYS A 336 -11.22 -13.22 -10.49
N LYS A 337 -11.48 -13.04 -11.78
CA LYS A 337 -10.41 -12.77 -12.75
C LYS A 337 -9.81 -11.39 -12.41
N SER A 338 -8.61 -11.40 -11.82
CA SER A 338 -7.80 -10.20 -11.55
C SER A 338 -7.38 -9.48 -12.83
#